data_4fcb48ca25a6420287f2f3e8fd03b881
#
_entry.id   4fcb48ca25a6420287f2f3e8fd03b881
#
_cell.length_a   1.000
_cell.length_b   1.000
_cell.length_c   1.000
_cell.angle_alpha   90.00
_cell.angle_beta   90.00
_cell.angle_gamma   90.00
#
_symmetry.space_group_name_H-M   'P 1'
#
loop_
_entity.id
_entity.type
_entity.pdbx_description
1 polymer ?
#
loop_
_entity_poly.entity_id
_entity_poly.type
_entity_poly.pdbx_seq_one_letter_code
_entity_poly.pdbx_strand_id
1 'polypeptide(L)'
;MKRWMMTMATALPLSALACGELVTLQTHDGTTMRYALSIPQDAQGTLLLLAGGGGHLDLDAQGCAQKLKGNSLVRSQALFHREGFATALIDAPSDHAGEDGLGGFRARAAHAEDLGKVVADVRARVKGPVWIVGTSRGAISAANAAARLADVEGVVLTSPVTVGTARGRKAWTAQTVFDNRIEDIRAPLLVISHSADGCFRSPPAGARGIADRYRGPRSQVVVVSGGASGKGDACEGRSPHGFNGMDAEVAAGIARFARGETY
;
A
#
# COMPACT_ATOMS: atom_id res chain seq x y z
N MET A 1 -37.07 -57.79 6.73
CA MET A 1 -35.92 -57.25 6.03
C MET A 1 -35.90 -55.72 6.24
N LYS A 2 -35.05 -55.19 7.14
CA LYS A 2 -34.91 -53.74 7.42
C LYS A 2 -33.81 -53.18 6.52
N ARG A 3 -34.16 -52.31 5.55
CA ARG A 3 -33.21 -51.56 4.73
C ARG A 3 -32.66 -50.41 5.57
N TRP A 4 -31.38 -50.41 5.82
CA TRP A 4 -30.66 -49.27 6.37
C TRP A 4 -30.33 -48.30 5.21
N MET A 5 -30.88 -47.09 5.24
CA MET A 5 -30.47 -46.00 4.38
C MET A 5 -29.21 -45.36 5.00
N MET A 6 -28.07 -45.52 4.33
CA MET A 6 -26.84 -44.81 4.64
C MET A 6 -26.94 -43.42 4.05
N THR A 7 -27.11 -42.40 4.87
CA THR A 7 -26.99 -41.00 4.49
C THR A 7 -25.50 -40.64 4.33
N MET A 8 -25.04 -40.46 3.10
CA MET A 8 -23.73 -39.87 2.81
C MET A 8 -23.78 -38.37 3.15
N ALA A 9 -23.11 -37.96 4.21
CA ALA A 9 -22.81 -36.56 4.50
C ALA A 9 -21.71 -36.10 3.55
N THR A 10 -22.06 -35.32 2.57
CA THR A 10 -21.07 -34.59 1.73
C THR A 10 -20.44 -33.49 2.57
N ALA A 11 -19.18 -33.71 3.01
CA ALA A 11 -18.36 -32.64 3.58
C ALA A 11 -18.06 -31.62 2.50
N LEU A 12 -18.65 -30.43 2.61
CA LEU A 12 -18.24 -29.28 1.83
C LEU A 12 -16.79 -28.94 2.20
N PRO A 13 -15.90 -28.77 1.22
CA PRO A 13 -14.54 -28.33 1.51
C PRO A 13 -14.62 -26.94 2.18
N LEU A 14 -14.00 -26.79 3.36
CA LEU A 14 -13.72 -25.46 3.91
C LEU A 14 -12.80 -24.76 2.89
N SER A 15 -13.36 -23.87 2.09
CA SER A 15 -12.57 -22.97 1.27
C SER A 15 -11.70 -22.15 2.22
N ALA A 16 -10.38 -22.32 2.17
CA ALA A 16 -9.46 -21.43 2.86
C ALA A 16 -9.82 -20.00 2.40
N LEU A 17 -10.05 -19.09 3.37
CA LEU A 17 -10.36 -17.69 3.07
C LEU A 17 -9.19 -17.13 2.26
N ALA A 18 -9.39 -16.94 0.97
CA ALA A 18 -8.41 -16.30 0.09
C ALA A 18 -8.27 -14.83 0.47
N CYS A 19 -7.04 -14.32 0.52
CA CYS A 19 -6.78 -12.90 0.76
C CYS A 19 -7.02 -12.05 -0.50
N GLY A 20 -7.20 -12.70 -1.66
CA GLY A 20 -7.50 -12.10 -2.94
C GLY A 20 -7.13 -13.03 -4.10
N GLU A 21 -7.56 -12.69 -5.31
CA GLU A 21 -7.10 -13.33 -6.55
C GLU A 21 -5.63 -12.96 -6.78
N LEU A 22 -4.75 -13.96 -6.91
CA LEU A 22 -3.36 -13.73 -7.26
C LEU A 22 -3.24 -13.49 -8.76
N VAL A 23 -2.84 -12.28 -9.14
CA VAL A 23 -2.59 -11.89 -10.53
C VAL A 23 -1.09 -11.74 -10.76
N THR A 24 -0.61 -12.18 -11.93
CA THR A 24 0.78 -12.03 -12.34
C THR A 24 0.84 -11.27 -13.68
N LEU A 25 1.63 -10.20 -13.73
CA LEU A 25 1.84 -9.38 -14.92
C LEU A 25 3.30 -9.41 -15.35
N GLN A 26 3.53 -9.32 -16.66
CA GLN A 26 4.85 -9.07 -17.21
C GLN A 26 5.24 -7.61 -16.97
N THR A 27 6.45 -7.39 -16.47
CA THR A 27 6.96 -6.08 -16.11
C THR A 27 8.21 -5.69 -16.90
N HIS A 28 9.09 -4.85 -16.35
CA HIS A 28 10.33 -4.42 -17.02
C HIS A 28 11.26 -5.62 -17.27
N ASP A 29 12.08 -5.54 -18.31
CA ASP A 29 13.18 -6.47 -18.65
C ASP A 29 12.81 -7.98 -18.56
N GLY A 30 11.56 -8.34 -18.87
CA GLY A 30 11.08 -9.72 -18.82
C GLY A 30 10.81 -10.26 -17.42
N THR A 31 10.83 -9.40 -16.40
CA THR A 31 10.44 -9.75 -15.03
C THR A 31 8.93 -9.88 -14.89
N THR A 32 8.46 -10.35 -13.74
CA THR A 32 7.04 -10.43 -13.41
C THR A 32 6.77 -9.71 -12.08
N MET A 33 5.60 -9.09 -11.97
CA MET A 33 5.08 -8.56 -10.71
C MET A 33 3.77 -9.25 -10.38
N ARG A 34 3.61 -9.62 -9.11
CA ARG A 34 2.36 -10.20 -8.60
C ARG A 34 1.61 -9.17 -7.76
N TYR A 35 0.30 -9.28 -7.77
CA TYR A 35 -0.53 -8.58 -6.81
C TYR A 35 -1.76 -9.42 -6.43
N ALA A 36 -2.27 -9.21 -5.22
CA ALA A 36 -3.49 -9.84 -4.77
C ALA A 36 -4.66 -8.86 -4.91
N LEU A 37 -5.63 -9.19 -5.78
CA LEU A 37 -6.84 -8.40 -5.99
C LEU A 37 -7.98 -8.97 -5.14
N SER A 38 -8.52 -8.16 -4.25
CA SER A 38 -9.68 -8.51 -3.45
C SER A 38 -10.79 -7.46 -3.67
N ILE A 39 -11.95 -7.95 -4.12
CA ILE A 39 -13.07 -7.09 -4.54
C ILE A 39 -14.26 -7.39 -3.63
N PRO A 40 -14.62 -6.49 -2.70
CA PRO A 40 -15.86 -6.62 -1.95
C PRO A 40 -17.07 -6.37 -2.85
N GLN A 41 -18.23 -6.85 -2.41
CA GLN A 41 -19.48 -6.52 -3.07
C GLN A 41 -19.67 -4.99 -3.09
N ASP A 42 -20.11 -4.44 -4.23
CA ASP A 42 -20.35 -3.02 -4.41
C ASP A 42 -19.12 -2.10 -4.23
N ALA A 43 -17.94 -2.57 -4.66
CA ALA A 43 -16.72 -1.79 -4.63
C ALA A 43 -16.88 -0.46 -5.40
N GLN A 44 -16.59 0.67 -4.74
CA GLN A 44 -16.71 2.02 -5.29
C GLN A 44 -15.42 2.49 -5.99
N GLY A 45 -14.36 1.72 -5.94
CA GLY A 45 -13.04 1.99 -6.52
C GLY A 45 -12.01 1.04 -5.95
N THR A 46 -10.75 1.24 -6.31
CA THR A 46 -9.65 0.38 -5.89
C THR A 46 -8.51 1.16 -5.24
N LEU A 47 -7.97 0.62 -4.16
CA LEU A 47 -6.74 1.09 -3.52
C LEU A 47 -5.58 0.15 -3.90
N LEU A 48 -4.57 0.66 -4.61
CA LEU A 48 -3.29 -0.02 -4.81
C LEU A 48 -2.44 0.16 -3.55
N LEU A 49 -2.14 -0.91 -2.86
CA LEU A 49 -1.47 -0.89 -1.56
C LEU A 49 0.03 -1.23 -1.71
N LEU A 50 0.88 -0.25 -1.43
CA LEU A 50 2.34 -0.33 -1.55
C LEU A 50 2.97 -0.38 -0.16
N ALA A 51 3.39 -1.57 0.26
CA ALA A 51 3.97 -1.78 1.58
C ALA A 51 5.32 -1.09 1.77
N GLY A 52 5.59 -0.71 3.01
CA GLY A 52 6.90 -0.23 3.48
C GLY A 52 7.98 -1.34 3.50
N GLY A 53 9.04 -1.12 4.28
CA GLY A 53 10.13 -2.09 4.39
C GLY A 53 10.76 -2.39 3.02
N GLY A 54 11.06 -3.66 2.74
CA GLY A 54 11.55 -4.13 1.43
C GLY A 54 10.48 -4.09 0.33
N GLY A 55 9.20 -4.13 0.69
CA GLY A 55 8.09 -4.18 -0.27
C GLY A 55 7.84 -5.57 -0.86
N HIS A 56 8.72 -6.54 -0.60
CA HIS A 56 8.51 -7.94 -0.98
C HIS A 56 7.60 -8.63 0.03
N LEU A 57 6.43 -9.03 -0.44
CA LEU A 57 5.35 -9.63 0.37
C LEU A 57 5.37 -11.14 0.35
N ASP A 58 5.95 -11.73 -0.69
CA ASP A 58 5.94 -13.18 -0.93
C ASP A 58 4.50 -13.72 -0.93
N LEU A 59 3.67 -13.20 -1.85
CA LEU A 59 2.26 -13.58 -1.97
C LEU A 59 2.15 -15.08 -2.32
N ASP A 60 1.37 -15.82 -1.55
CA ASP A 60 1.05 -17.23 -1.85
C ASP A 60 -0.04 -17.36 -2.93
N ALA A 61 -0.39 -18.61 -3.27
CA ALA A 61 -1.40 -18.91 -4.29
C ALA A 61 -2.82 -18.42 -3.92
N GLN A 62 -3.07 -18.12 -2.65
CA GLN A 62 -4.32 -17.57 -2.13
C GLN A 62 -4.28 -16.03 -2.02
N GLY A 63 -3.21 -15.38 -2.55
CA GLY A 63 -3.01 -13.95 -2.50
C GLY A 63 -2.64 -13.42 -1.10
N CYS A 64 -2.27 -14.30 -0.17
CA CYS A 64 -1.94 -13.91 1.20
C CYS A 64 -0.44 -13.58 1.33
N ALA A 65 -0.14 -12.43 1.92
CA ALA A 65 1.25 -12.03 2.19
C ALA A 65 1.90 -12.95 3.22
N GLN A 66 3.04 -13.54 2.89
CA GLN A 66 3.84 -14.37 3.80
C GLN A 66 4.85 -13.52 4.58
N LYS A 67 5.29 -12.40 4.00
CA LYS A 67 6.17 -11.40 4.62
C LYS A 67 5.40 -10.10 4.92
N LEU A 68 5.98 -9.25 5.74
CA LEU A 68 5.45 -7.93 6.11
C LEU A 68 4.01 -7.95 6.67
N LYS A 69 3.57 -9.05 7.28
CA LYS A 69 2.20 -9.21 7.84
C LYS A 69 1.84 -8.16 8.89
N GLY A 70 2.83 -7.57 9.55
CA GLY A 70 2.66 -6.46 10.49
C GLY A 70 2.52 -5.07 9.84
N ASN A 71 2.77 -4.94 8.53
CA ASN A 71 2.63 -3.67 7.83
C ASN A 71 1.17 -3.19 7.85
N SER A 72 0.95 -1.89 8.07
CA SER A 72 -0.40 -1.31 8.23
C SER A 72 -1.31 -1.59 7.03
N LEU A 73 -0.82 -1.42 5.80
CA LEU A 73 -1.64 -1.65 4.61
C LEU A 73 -1.94 -3.14 4.41
N VAL A 74 -0.98 -4.03 4.70
CA VAL A 74 -1.18 -5.48 4.59
C VAL A 74 -2.26 -5.97 5.53
N ARG A 75 -2.24 -5.55 6.80
CA ARG A 75 -3.23 -5.99 7.80
C ARG A 75 -4.57 -5.26 7.74
N SER A 76 -4.64 -4.12 7.02
CA SER A 76 -5.85 -3.29 6.95
C SER A 76 -6.75 -3.57 5.75
N GLN A 77 -6.44 -4.54 4.88
CA GLN A 77 -7.23 -4.80 3.67
C GLN A 77 -8.73 -4.98 3.97
N ALA A 78 -9.07 -5.81 4.98
CA ALA A 78 -10.46 -6.02 5.38
C ALA A 78 -11.16 -4.73 5.90
N LEU A 79 -10.39 -3.75 6.38
CA LEU A 79 -10.91 -2.44 6.77
C LEU A 79 -11.31 -1.63 5.54
N PHE A 80 -10.46 -1.59 4.53
CA PHE A 80 -10.76 -0.93 3.25
C PHE A 80 -11.96 -1.57 2.54
N HIS A 81 -12.11 -2.90 2.63
CA HIS A 81 -13.29 -3.59 2.10
C HIS A 81 -14.58 -3.14 2.81
N ARG A 82 -14.56 -2.96 4.13
CA ARG A 82 -15.70 -2.41 4.89
C ARG A 82 -16.04 -0.98 4.51
N GLU A 83 -15.04 -0.22 4.07
CA GLU A 83 -15.23 1.13 3.52
C GLU A 83 -15.68 1.14 2.04
N GLY A 84 -15.89 -0.03 1.42
CA GLY A 84 -16.38 -0.15 0.05
C GLY A 84 -15.30 -0.01 -1.02
N PHE A 85 -14.04 -0.23 -0.70
CA PHE A 85 -12.95 -0.23 -1.68
C PHE A 85 -12.40 -1.63 -1.93
N ALA A 86 -12.20 -1.96 -3.20
CA ALA A 86 -11.34 -3.07 -3.59
C ALA A 86 -9.88 -2.76 -3.21
N THR A 87 -9.08 -3.80 -2.98
CA THR A 87 -7.65 -3.65 -2.72
C THR A 87 -6.84 -4.47 -3.71
N ALA A 88 -5.79 -3.84 -4.27
CA ALA A 88 -4.74 -4.51 -4.99
C ALA A 88 -3.46 -4.41 -4.14
N LEU A 89 -3.11 -5.50 -3.45
CA LEU A 89 -1.92 -5.56 -2.61
C LEU A 89 -0.72 -5.96 -3.47
N ILE A 90 0.21 -5.04 -3.68
CA ILE A 90 1.29 -5.15 -4.67
C ILE A 90 2.53 -5.80 -4.05
N ASP A 91 3.03 -6.87 -4.67
CA ASP A 91 4.32 -7.48 -4.36
C ASP A 91 5.46 -6.82 -5.15
N ALA A 92 6.70 -7.06 -4.74
CA ALA A 92 7.87 -6.65 -5.51
C ALA A 92 7.98 -7.45 -6.83
N PRO A 93 8.55 -6.86 -7.90
CA PRO A 93 8.90 -7.63 -9.10
C PRO A 93 9.86 -8.78 -8.79
N SER A 94 9.88 -9.80 -9.65
CA SER A 94 10.60 -11.05 -9.41
C SER A 94 12.12 -10.89 -9.20
N ASP A 95 12.74 -9.89 -9.80
CA ASP A 95 14.14 -9.52 -9.62
C ASP A 95 14.41 -8.73 -8.33
N HIS A 96 13.36 -8.28 -7.65
CA HIS A 96 13.40 -7.58 -6.36
C HIS A 96 12.85 -8.41 -5.19
N ALA A 97 12.81 -9.73 -5.32
CA ALA A 97 12.38 -10.65 -4.26
C ALA A 97 13.44 -10.91 -3.17
N GLY A 98 14.63 -10.33 -3.29
CA GLY A 98 15.74 -10.49 -2.33
C GLY A 98 15.57 -9.70 -1.04
N GLU A 99 16.64 -9.70 -0.20
CA GLU A 99 16.66 -9.05 1.11
C GLU A 99 16.39 -7.53 1.05
N ASP A 100 16.95 -6.85 0.04
CA ASP A 100 16.77 -5.41 -0.14
C ASP A 100 15.39 -5.04 -0.73
N GLY A 101 14.72 -6.03 -1.33
CA GLY A 101 13.46 -5.83 -2.00
C GLY A 101 13.56 -4.70 -3.04
N LEU A 102 12.63 -3.76 -3.00
CA LEU A 102 12.57 -2.57 -3.86
C LEU A 102 13.61 -1.48 -3.50
N GLY A 103 14.63 -1.79 -2.67
CA GLY A 103 15.70 -0.84 -2.36
C GLY A 103 16.41 -0.35 -3.62
N GLY A 104 16.48 0.98 -3.84
CA GLY A 104 17.08 1.58 -5.05
C GLY A 104 16.17 1.60 -6.28
N PHE A 105 15.09 0.83 -6.31
CA PHE A 105 14.17 0.74 -7.45
C PHE A 105 12.95 1.66 -7.34
N ARG A 106 12.48 1.95 -6.11
CA ARG A 106 11.24 2.67 -5.83
C ARG A 106 11.07 4.02 -6.53
N ALA A 107 12.15 4.76 -6.77
CA ALA A 107 12.15 6.05 -7.45
C ALA A 107 12.49 5.96 -8.95
N ARG A 108 12.68 4.76 -9.51
CA ARG A 108 12.99 4.58 -10.94
C ARG A 108 11.75 4.70 -11.81
N ALA A 109 11.92 5.18 -13.06
CA ALA A 109 10.83 5.25 -14.03
C ALA A 109 10.22 3.86 -14.29
N ALA A 110 11.05 2.82 -14.45
CA ALA A 110 10.59 1.46 -14.68
C ALA A 110 9.63 0.96 -13.57
N HIS A 111 9.87 1.33 -12.29
CA HIS A 111 8.93 0.97 -11.23
C HIS A 111 7.56 1.64 -11.38
N ALA A 112 7.53 2.91 -11.78
CA ALA A 112 6.27 3.60 -12.06
C ALA A 112 5.55 3.01 -13.27
N GLU A 113 6.29 2.64 -14.32
CA GLU A 113 5.75 1.98 -15.51
C GLU A 113 5.14 0.60 -15.16
N ASP A 114 5.81 -0.18 -14.32
CA ASP A 114 5.28 -1.45 -13.83
C ASP A 114 3.98 -1.26 -13.03
N LEU A 115 3.94 -0.27 -12.14
CA LEU A 115 2.72 0.09 -11.41
C LEU A 115 1.62 0.58 -12.37
N GLY A 116 1.98 1.26 -13.46
CA GLY A 116 1.05 1.64 -14.52
C GLY A 116 0.38 0.43 -15.18
N LYS A 117 1.11 -0.67 -15.41
CA LYS A 117 0.53 -1.93 -15.90
C LYS A 117 -0.49 -2.50 -14.91
N VAL A 118 -0.19 -2.45 -13.60
CA VAL A 118 -1.14 -2.87 -12.56
C VAL A 118 -2.39 -1.98 -12.56
N VAL A 119 -2.22 -0.64 -12.65
CA VAL A 119 -3.34 0.31 -12.75
C VAL A 119 -4.24 -0.05 -13.93
N ALA A 120 -3.66 -0.30 -15.11
CA ALA A 120 -4.41 -0.65 -16.32
C ALA A 120 -5.17 -1.98 -16.16
N ASP A 121 -4.54 -3.01 -15.58
CA ASP A 121 -5.19 -4.30 -15.36
C ASP A 121 -6.32 -4.20 -14.32
N VAL A 122 -6.10 -3.49 -13.22
CA VAL A 122 -7.13 -3.25 -12.19
C VAL A 122 -8.34 -2.49 -12.78
N ARG A 123 -8.11 -1.47 -13.62
CA ARG A 123 -9.18 -0.72 -14.29
C ARG A 123 -10.02 -1.59 -15.22
N ALA A 124 -9.42 -2.60 -15.85
CA ALA A 124 -10.14 -3.56 -16.68
C ALA A 124 -11.05 -4.49 -15.87
N ARG A 125 -10.77 -4.68 -14.57
CA ARG A 125 -11.46 -5.62 -13.68
C ARG A 125 -12.44 -4.97 -12.73
N VAL A 126 -12.13 -3.75 -12.25
CA VAL A 126 -12.90 -3.06 -11.22
C VAL A 126 -13.29 -1.67 -11.72
N LYS A 127 -14.58 -1.37 -11.65
CA LYS A 127 -15.10 -0.03 -12.01
C LYS A 127 -14.76 0.99 -10.91
N GLY A 128 -14.62 2.25 -11.32
CA GLY A 128 -14.42 3.37 -10.39
C GLY A 128 -12.97 3.86 -10.31
N PRO A 129 -12.70 4.79 -9.39
CA PRO A 129 -11.40 5.44 -9.24
C PRO A 129 -10.33 4.47 -8.73
N VAL A 130 -9.09 4.70 -9.18
CA VAL A 130 -7.90 3.97 -8.70
C VAL A 130 -7.02 4.93 -7.93
N TRP A 131 -6.83 4.63 -6.65
CA TRP A 131 -5.98 5.38 -5.74
C TRP A 131 -4.71 4.60 -5.40
N ILE A 132 -3.58 5.28 -5.29
CA ILE A 132 -2.33 4.66 -4.85
C ILE A 132 -2.08 5.02 -3.39
N VAL A 133 -1.90 4.01 -2.54
CA VAL A 133 -1.65 4.18 -1.10
C VAL A 133 -0.29 3.57 -0.76
N GLY A 134 0.65 4.39 -0.31
CA GLY A 134 1.98 3.94 0.09
C GLY A 134 2.29 4.27 1.54
N THR A 135 2.85 3.29 2.28
CA THR A 135 3.28 3.51 3.66
C THR A 135 4.79 3.47 3.80
N SER A 136 5.37 4.34 4.64
CA SER A 136 6.81 4.36 4.92
C SER A 136 7.63 4.45 3.63
N ARG A 137 8.52 3.48 3.38
CA ARG A 137 9.24 3.37 2.09
C ARG A 137 8.31 3.14 0.89
N GLY A 138 7.12 2.56 1.09
CA GLY A 138 6.09 2.44 0.06
C GLY A 138 5.56 3.78 -0.44
N ALA A 139 5.63 4.83 0.39
CA ALA A 139 5.31 6.19 -0.01
C ALA A 139 6.24 6.74 -1.11
N ILE A 140 7.51 6.26 -1.17
CA ILE A 140 8.43 6.61 -2.27
C ILE A 140 7.89 6.06 -3.60
N SER A 141 7.45 4.80 -3.61
CA SER A 141 6.83 4.17 -4.79
C SER A 141 5.54 4.88 -5.20
N ALA A 142 4.68 5.20 -4.22
CA ALA A 142 3.41 5.88 -4.47
C ALA A 142 3.61 7.29 -5.05
N ALA A 143 4.55 8.07 -4.50
CA ALA A 143 4.90 9.38 -5.02
C ALA A 143 5.50 9.31 -6.43
N ASN A 144 6.37 8.32 -6.71
CA ASN A 144 6.94 8.09 -8.03
C ASN A 144 5.85 7.78 -9.07
N ALA A 145 4.96 6.85 -8.75
CA ALA A 145 3.87 6.49 -9.64
C ALA A 145 2.93 7.68 -9.89
N ALA A 146 2.48 8.37 -8.82
CA ALA A 146 1.57 9.51 -8.95
C ALA A 146 2.16 10.71 -9.71
N ALA A 147 3.50 10.90 -9.69
CA ALA A 147 4.16 11.94 -10.45
C ALA A 147 4.31 11.62 -11.95
N ARG A 148 4.15 10.34 -12.35
CA ARG A 148 4.39 9.87 -13.72
C ARG A 148 3.15 9.33 -14.42
N LEU A 149 2.18 8.81 -13.67
CA LEU A 149 0.96 8.22 -14.21
C LEU A 149 -0.16 9.27 -14.23
N ALA A 150 -0.79 9.43 -15.39
CA ALA A 150 -1.94 10.31 -15.54
C ALA A 150 -3.26 9.64 -15.08
N ASP A 151 -3.28 8.31 -15.07
CA ASP A 151 -4.50 7.50 -14.87
C ASP A 151 -4.66 7.06 -13.41
N VAL A 152 -4.44 7.96 -12.45
CA VAL A 152 -4.71 7.73 -11.03
C VAL A 152 -5.52 8.87 -10.46
N GLU A 153 -6.57 8.55 -9.72
CA GLU A 153 -7.50 9.55 -9.17
C GLU A 153 -7.04 10.13 -7.84
N GLY A 154 -5.99 9.58 -7.25
CA GLY A 154 -5.40 10.17 -6.06
C GLY A 154 -4.24 9.36 -5.49
N VAL A 155 -3.52 9.98 -4.58
CA VAL A 155 -2.39 9.37 -3.87
C VAL A 155 -2.46 9.65 -2.37
N VAL A 156 -2.18 8.61 -1.59
CA VAL A 156 -2.10 8.68 -0.13
C VAL A 156 -0.71 8.21 0.32
N LEU A 157 -0.04 9.05 1.08
CA LEU A 157 1.27 8.78 1.65
C LEU A 157 1.13 8.69 3.18
N THR A 158 1.30 7.50 3.75
CA THR A 158 1.21 7.29 5.20
C THR A 158 2.60 7.10 5.80
N SER A 159 2.90 7.80 6.88
CA SER A 159 4.24 7.82 7.52
C SER A 159 5.39 7.88 6.50
N PRO A 160 5.37 8.85 5.55
CA PRO A 160 6.29 8.86 4.43
C PRO A 160 7.75 9.03 4.87
N VAL A 161 8.66 8.34 4.19
CA VAL A 161 10.10 8.53 4.41
C VAL A 161 10.52 9.88 3.84
N THR A 162 10.82 10.84 4.72
CA THR A 162 11.24 12.20 4.37
C THR A 162 12.70 12.48 4.73
N VAL A 163 13.34 11.60 5.53
CA VAL A 163 14.75 11.70 5.92
C VAL A 163 15.54 10.51 5.39
N GLY A 164 16.51 10.79 4.54
CA GLY A 164 17.48 9.80 4.07
C GLY A 164 18.66 9.65 5.04
N THR A 165 19.39 8.54 4.95
CA THR A 165 20.65 8.37 5.66
C THR A 165 21.78 8.05 4.69
N ALA A 166 22.77 8.92 4.61
CA ALA A 166 23.97 8.70 3.81
C ALA A 166 25.00 7.77 4.50
N ARG A 167 24.78 7.45 5.79
CA ARG A 167 25.70 6.62 6.59
C ARG A 167 25.44 5.11 6.51
N GLY A 168 24.37 4.72 5.79
CA GLY A 168 24.05 3.30 5.58
C GLY A 168 24.99 2.63 4.60
N ARG A 169 25.31 1.34 4.82
CA ARG A 169 26.11 0.51 3.89
C ARG A 169 25.44 0.36 2.51
N LYS A 170 24.15 0.63 2.40
CA LYS A 170 23.34 0.48 1.18
C LYS A 170 22.92 1.87 0.71
N ALA A 171 23.30 2.26 -0.50
CA ALA A 171 23.04 3.59 -1.07
C ALA A 171 21.54 3.96 -1.08
N TRP A 172 20.65 2.98 -1.24
CA TRP A 172 19.22 3.22 -1.25
C TRP A 172 18.65 3.72 0.09
N THR A 173 19.39 3.62 1.19
CA THR A 173 18.96 4.18 2.48
C THR A 173 18.90 5.71 2.48
N ALA A 174 19.55 6.36 1.53
CA ALA A 174 19.44 7.80 1.32
C ALA A 174 18.11 8.22 0.68
N GLN A 175 17.40 7.30 0.00
CA GLN A 175 16.18 7.63 -0.72
C GLN A 175 15.03 8.08 0.18
N THR A 176 14.30 9.09 -0.29
CA THR A 176 13.13 9.69 0.34
C THR A 176 12.02 9.91 -0.68
N VAL A 177 10.86 10.36 -0.25
CA VAL A 177 9.78 10.79 -1.16
C VAL A 177 10.20 11.97 -2.03
N PHE A 178 11.19 12.78 -1.58
CA PHE A 178 11.68 13.95 -2.29
C PHE A 178 12.63 13.64 -3.46
N ASP A 179 13.01 12.38 -3.64
CA ASP A 179 13.67 11.93 -4.87
C ASP A 179 12.71 11.86 -6.06
N ASN A 180 11.41 12.02 -5.79
CA ASN A 180 10.37 12.14 -6.81
C ASN A 180 9.93 13.60 -6.94
N ARG A 181 9.43 13.95 -8.11
CA ARG A 181 8.93 15.29 -8.41
C ARG A 181 7.50 15.45 -7.86
N ILE A 182 7.40 15.81 -6.58
CA ILE A 182 6.10 16.00 -5.90
C ILE A 182 5.26 17.08 -6.61
N GLU A 183 5.91 18.07 -7.20
CA GLU A 183 5.29 19.14 -7.99
C GLU A 183 4.63 18.66 -9.28
N ASP A 184 4.96 17.45 -9.77
CA ASP A 184 4.36 16.85 -10.95
C ASP A 184 3.13 16.00 -10.65
N ILE A 185 2.84 15.72 -9.38
CA ILE A 185 1.62 15.01 -8.97
C ILE A 185 0.40 15.88 -9.31
N ARG A 186 -0.48 15.37 -10.18
CA ARG A 186 -1.70 16.06 -10.63
C ARG A 186 -2.96 15.59 -9.93
N ALA A 187 -2.92 14.41 -9.34
CA ALA A 187 -4.04 13.82 -8.59
C ALA A 187 -4.11 14.38 -7.15
N PRO A 188 -5.27 14.39 -6.48
CA PRO A 188 -5.40 14.73 -5.06
C PRO A 188 -4.40 13.98 -4.18
N LEU A 189 -3.84 14.67 -3.17
CA LEU A 189 -2.80 14.16 -2.28
C LEU A 189 -3.24 14.20 -0.82
N LEU A 190 -3.21 13.05 -0.14
CA LEU A 190 -3.34 12.95 1.31
C LEU A 190 -2.01 12.51 1.92
N VAL A 191 -1.54 13.22 2.93
CA VAL A 191 -0.37 12.82 3.71
C VAL A 191 -0.80 12.60 5.15
N ILE A 192 -0.55 11.41 5.69
CA ILE A 192 -0.91 11.03 7.06
C ILE A 192 0.37 10.68 7.82
N SER A 193 0.57 11.29 8.98
CA SER A 193 1.62 10.96 9.93
C SER A 193 1.03 10.74 11.32
N HIS A 194 1.76 10.06 12.19
CA HIS A 194 1.36 9.88 13.58
C HIS A 194 2.21 10.79 14.49
N SER A 195 1.58 11.53 15.41
CA SER A 195 2.27 12.50 16.30
C SER A 195 3.41 11.88 17.13
N ALA A 196 3.27 10.61 17.51
CA ALA A 196 4.27 9.81 18.23
C ALA A 196 5.11 8.91 17.34
N ASP A 197 5.19 9.16 16.02
CA ASP A 197 6.06 8.39 15.11
C ASP A 197 7.52 8.63 15.50
N GLY A 198 8.13 7.62 16.12
CA GLY A 198 9.54 7.64 16.54
C GLY A 198 10.52 7.19 15.47
N CYS A 199 10.05 6.85 14.26
CA CYS A 199 10.93 6.48 13.17
C CYS A 199 11.71 7.70 12.64
N PHE A 200 13.03 7.71 12.85
CA PHE A 200 13.88 8.82 12.45
C PHE A 200 13.81 9.15 10.96
N ARG A 201 13.38 8.21 10.12
CA ARG A 201 13.23 8.38 8.67
C ARG A 201 11.91 9.05 8.29
N SER A 202 10.92 9.01 9.17
CA SER A 202 9.55 9.48 8.89
C SER A 202 9.06 10.44 9.98
N PRO A 203 9.83 11.48 10.35
CA PRO A 203 9.39 12.42 11.37
C PRO A 203 8.08 13.10 10.93
N PRO A 204 7.06 13.24 11.81
CA PRO A 204 5.76 13.81 11.46
C PRO A 204 5.84 15.21 10.83
N ALA A 205 6.82 16.01 11.23
CA ALA A 205 7.07 17.33 10.65
C ALA A 205 7.41 17.29 9.15
N GLY A 206 7.96 16.17 8.65
CA GLY A 206 8.30 15.99 7.24
C GLY A 206 7.09 15.99 6.29
N ALA A 207 5.89 15.66 6.80
CA ALA A 207 4.66 15.65 6.01
C ALA A 207 4.32 17.02 5.41
N ARG A 208 4.57 18.11 6.14
CA ARG A 208 4.37 19.48 5.65
C ARG A 208 5.25 19.78 4.44
N GLY A 209 6.53 19.37 4.44
CA GLY A 209 7.44 19.59 3.32
C GLY A 209 7.00 18.91 2.02
N ILE A 210 6.19 17.85 2.10
CA ILE A 210 5.57 17.22 0.91
C ILE A 210 4.47 18.14 0.38
N ALA A 211 3.56 18.59 1.24
CA ALA A 211 2.46 19.49 0.85
C ALA A 211 2.98 20.84 0.30
N ASP A 212 4.06 21.37 0.84
CA ASP A 212 4.66 22.62 0.39
C ASP A 212 5.23 22.55 -1.04
N ARG A 213 5.60 21.35 -1.51
CA ARG A 213 6.06 21.10 -2.90
C ARG A 213 4.91 20.77 -3.85
N TYR A 214 3.81 20.26 -3.34
CA TYR A 214 2.67 19.83 -4.16
C TYR A 214 2.00 21.03 -4.87
N ARG A 215 1.57 20.83 -6.13
CA ARG A 215 0.94 21.86 -6.98
C ARG A 215 -0.38 21.40 -7.62
N GLY A 216 -0.90 20.27 -7.18
CA GLY A 216 -2.14 19.69 -7.71
C GLY A 216 -3.41 20.33 -7.11
N PRO A 217 -4.59 19.76 -7.43
CA PRO A 217 -5.88 20.41 -7.17
C PRO A 217 -6.31 20.42 -5.70
N ARG A 218 -5.92 19.38 -4.92
CA ARG A 218 -6.36 19.22 -3.53
C ARG A 218 -5.31 18.46 -2.72
N SER A 219 -4.91 19.01 -1.59
CA SER A 219 -4.07 18.27 -0.65
C SER A 219 -4.55 18.44 0.78
N GLN A 220 -4.29 17.42 1.60
CA GLN A 220 -4.50 17.47 3.04
C GLN A 220 -3.32 16.81 3.76
N VAL A 221 -2.85 17.43 4.82
CA VAL A 221 -1.89 16.86 5.76
C VAL A 221 -2.60 16.60 7.07
N VAL A 222 -2.52 15.37 7.56
CA VAL A 222 -3.14 14.94 8.80
C VAL A 222 -2.08 14.37 9.73
N VAL A 223 -2.09 14.80 10.97
CA VAL A 223 -1.27 14.21 12.04
C VAL A 223 -2.23 13.61 13.05
N VAL A 224 -2.33 12.29 13.05
CA VAL A 224 -3.18 11.55 14.00
C VAL A 224 -2.45 11.31 15.32
N SER A 225 -3.19 11.05 16.37
CA SER A 225 -2.66 10.75 17.70
C SER A 225 -3.52 9.71 18.39
N GLY A 226 -2.94 8.89 19.26
CA GLY A 226 -3.65 7.80 19.95
C GLY A 226 -3.09 6.42 19.62
N GLY A 227 -3.95 5.41 19.62
CA GLY A 227 -3.55 4.03 19.35
C GLY A 227 -2.71 3.41 20.47
N ALA A 228 -1.93 2.39 20.14
CA ALA A 228 -1.11 1.64 21.07
C ALA A 228 0.39 1.86 20.79
N SER A 229 1.16 2.09 21.85
CA SER A 229 2.61 2.03 21.77
C SER A 229 3.06 0.63 21.38
N GLY A 230 3.87 0.53 20.31
CA GLY A 230 4.45 -0.75 19.88
C GLY A 230 5.56 -1.23 20.80
N LYS A 231 5.83 -2.54 20.75
CA LYS A 231 7.06 -3.12 21.30
C LYS A 231 7.98 -3.42 20.10
N GLY A 232 9.22 -2.92 20.12
CA GLY A 232 10.19 -3.15 19.04
C GLY A 232 10.71 -1.87 18.39
N ASP A 233 11.23 -1.97 17.17
CA ASP A 233 11.80 -0.84 16.44
C ASP A 233 10.71 0.19 16.09
N ALA A 234 11.06 1.47 16.25
CA ALA A 234 10.13 2.57 16.01
C ALA A 234 9.64 2.68 14.56
N CYS A 235 10.42 2.14 13.60
CA CYS A 235 10.05 2.14 12.17
C CYS A 235 9.22 0.92 11.75
N GLU A 236 8.84 0.04 12.69
CA GLU A 236 8.06 -1.15 12.38
C GLU A 236 6.55 -0.90 12.31
N GLY A 237 5.86 -1.78 11.58
CA GLY A 237 4.42 -1.65 11.33
C GLY A 237 3.53 -1.72 12.58
N ARG A 238 4.00 -2.33 13.69
CA ARG A 238 3.28 -2.42 14.97
C ARG A 238 3.74 -1.37 16.00
N SER A 239 4.15 -0.21 15.53
CA SER A 239 4.47 0.97 16.31
C SER A 239 3.55 2.14 15.88
N PRO A 240 3.64 3.33 16.48
CA PRO A 240 2.97 4.53 15.97
C PRO A 240 3.28 4.84 14.51
N HIS A 241 4.49 4.51 14.02
CA HIS A 241 4.87 4.60 12.61
C HIS A 241 3.91 3.81 11.69
N GLY A 242 3.43 2.66 12.13
CA GLY A 242 2.46 1.84 11.41
C GLY A 242 1.02 2.02 11.90
N PHE A 243 0.71 3.09 12.65
CA PHE A 243 -0.65 3.37 13.16
C PHE A 243 -1.21 2.25 14.03
N ASN A 244 -0.37 1.62 14.86
CA ASN A 244 -0.77 0.49 15.68
C ASN A 244 -1.96 0.82 16.59
N GLY A 245 -3.07 0.07 16.45
CA GLY A 245 -4.32 0.30 17.17
C GLY A 245 -5.20 1.45 16.62
N MET A 246 -4.82 2.05 15.48
CA MET A 246 -5.60 3.08 14.78
C MET A 246 -5.99 2.64 13.36
N ASP A 247 -5.84 1.38 13.04
CA ASP A 247 -6.04 0.85 11.68
C ASP A 247 -7.40 1.22 11.10
N ALA A 248 -8.47 1.11 11.88
CA ALA A 248 -9.84 1.41 11.44
C ALA A 248 -10.04 2.91 11.19
N GLU A 249 -9.52 3.77 12.07
CA GLU A 249 -9.60 5.22 11.90
C GLU A 249 -8.86 5.69 10.66
N VAL A 250 -7.63 5.19 10.46
CA VAL A 250 -6.82 5.56 9.29
C VAL A 250 -7.45 5.03 8.00
N ALA A 251 -7.97 3.81 7.98
CA ALA A 251 -8.65 3.26 6.80
C ALA A 251 -9.92 4.07 6.46
N ALA A 252 -10.75 4.41 7.44
CA ALA A 252 -11.95 5.23 7.25
C ALA A 252 -11.59 6.64 6.74
N GLY A 253 -10.56 7.27 7.30
CA GLY A 253 -10.09 8.58 6.86
C GLY A 253 -9.57 8.58 5.41
N ILE A 254 -8.81 7.57 5.02
CA ILE A 254 -8.37 7.38 3.63
C ILE A 254 -9.58 7.23 2.71
N ALA A 255 -10.56 6.42 3.11
CA ALA A 255 -11.76 6.17 2.32
C ALA A 255 -12.61 7.45 2.15
N ARG A 256 -12.80 8.24 3.22
CA ARG A 256 -13.48 9.56 3.13
C ARG A 256 -12.77 10.47 2.14
N PHE A 257 -11.45 10.62 2.26
CA PHE A 257 -10.68 11.45 1.34
C PHE A 257 -10.79 10.96 -0.11
N ALA A 258 -10.77 9.64 -0.34
CA ALA A 258 -10.93 9.07 -1.67
C ALA A 258 -12.33 9.34 -2.26
N ARG A 259 -13.37 9.46 -1.43
CA ARG A 259 -14.72 9.87 -1.85
C ARG A 259 -14.88 11.38 -2.09
N GLY A 260 -13.83 12.18 -1.90
CA GLY A 260 -13.88 13.63 -2.11
C GLY A 260 -14.12 14.44 -0.83
N GLU A 261 -14.30 13.79 0.29
CA GLU A 261 -14.49 14.40 1.61
C GLU A 261 -13.14 14.83 2.25
N THR A 262 -13.17 15.40 3.44
CA THR A 262 -11.98 15.57 4.29
C THR A 262 -11.68 14.27 5.04
N TYR A 263 -10.43 14.12 5.47
CA TYR A 263 -9.98 12.96 6.28
C TYR A 263 -10.80 12.76 7.54
#